data_0dc3012e73d3f8ae0fa2484368006e17
#
_entry.id   0dc3012e73d3f8ae0fa2484368006e17
#
_cell.length_a   1.000
_cell.length_b   1.000
_cell.length_c   1.000
_cell.angle_alpha   90.00
_cell.angle_beta   90.00
_cell.angle_gamma   90.00
#
_symmetry.space_group_name_H-M   'P 1'
#
loop_
_entity.id
_entity.type
_entity.pdbx_description
1 polymer ?
#
loop_
_entity_poly.entity_id
_entity_poly.type
_entity_poly.pdbx_seq_one_letter_code
_entity_poly.pdbx_strand_id
1 'polypeptide(L)'
;HTRVCAHDAAHTETENCHGGTATCTHKAVCMVCGGEYGEMAAHSFTAEKAEAKYLKSAATCTEKATYYKSCAACGLSSKGTADEATFFSGNALDHNWGAWTQNSDEKTHTRICKRDTSHTETENCTGGTATCTHKAVCTVCGGEYGELAAHDFTAETAEEQYLKSAATCTEKAVYYKSCAVCGTSSKGTDGEATFEAGKPLGHDWGAWTQNSDEKT
;
A
#
# COMPACT_ATOMS: atom_id res chain seq x y z
N HIS A 1 6.95 67.04 25.96
CA HIS A 1 7.70 68.13 25.32
C HIS A 1 7.52 69.42 26.07
N THR A 2 8.52 70.29 25.95
CA THR A 2 8.55 71.56 26.67
C THR A 2 8.72 72.69 25.69
N ARG A 3 7.99 73.77 25.89
CA ARG A 3 8.21 75.04 25.20
C ARG A 3 8.66 76.12 26.18
N VAL A 4 9.46 77.05 25.75
CA VAL A 4 10.02 78.14 26.54
C VAL A 4 9.46 79.47 26.03
N CYS A 5 9.07 80.36 26.94
CA CYS A 5 8.60 81.69 26.55
C CYS A 5 9.72 82.47 25.90
N ALA A 6 9.51 83.07 24.76
CA ALA A 6 10.48 83.90 24.00
C ALA A 6 10.88 85.14 24.77
N HIS A 7 10.07 85.64 25.69
CA HIS A 7 10.32 86.83 26.49
C HIS A 7 10.90 86.57 27.86
N ASP A 8 10.79 85.32 28.37
CA ASP A 8 11.29 84.89 29.66
C ASP A 8 11.68 83.41 29.60
N ALA A 9 12.97 83.14 29.58
CA ALA A 9 13.51 81.80 29.50
C ALA A 9 13.24 80.92 30.71
N ALA A 10 12.91 81.55 31.85
CA ALA A 10 12.50 80.82 33.05
C ALA A 10 11.04 80.33 33.01
N HIS A 11 10.26 80.93 32.13
CA HIS A 11 8.85 80.52 31.92
C HIS A 11 8.76 79.45 30.94
N THR A 12 8.48 78.22 31.37
CA THR A 12 8.39 77.01 30.56
C THR A 12 7.02 76.37 30.75
N GLU A 13 6.52 75.77 29.69
CA GLU A 13 5.33 74.93 29.73
C GLU A 13 5.66 73.53 29.22
N THR A 14 5.24 72.52 29.98
CA THR A 14 5.50 71.10 29.66
C THR A 14 4.21 70.35 29.49
N GLU A 15 4.07 69.66 28.39
CA GLU A 15 2.95 68.79 28.07
C GLU A 15 3.43 67.38 27.73
N ASN A 16 2.59 66.38 27.93
CA ASN A 16 2.89 65.02 27.55
C ASN A 16 2.83 64.86 26.02
N CYS A 17 3.71 64.10 25.45
CA CYS A 17 3.67 63.75 24.04
C CYS A 17 2.39 62.97 23.73
N HIS A 18 1.72 63.28 22.63
CA HIS A 18 0.52 62.63 22.17
C HIS A 18 0.43 62.55 20.65
N GLY A 19 -0.53 61.71 20.16
CA GLY A 19 -0.73 61.44 18.73
C GLY A 19 0.29 60.49 18.15
N GLY A 20 0.14 60.19 16.89
CA GLY A 20 0.89 59.11 16.23
C GLY A 20 0.53 57.70 16.72
N THR A 21 1.06 56.71 16.05
CA THR A 21 0.86 55.30 16.40
C THR A 21 2.19 54.57 16.40
N ALA A 22 2.52 53.91 17.47
CA ALA A 22 3.69 53.05 17.56
C ALA A 22 3.47 51.79 16.68
N THR A 23 4.54 51.33 16.05
CA THR A 23 4.61 50.02 15.39
C THR A 23 5.65 49.15 16.08
N CYS A 24 5.78 47.91 15.67
CA CYS A 24 6.83 47.03 16.20
C CYS A 24 8.24 47.41 15.74
N THR A 25 8.38 48.41 14.87
CA THR A 25 9.68 48.90 14.36
C THR A 25 9.96 50.36 14.69
N HIS A 26 8.97 51.10 15.09
CA HIS A 26 9.07 52.53 15.39
C HIS A 26 8.18 52.89 16.60
N LYS A 27 8.67 53.76 17.44
CA LYS A 27 7.85 54.39 18.49
C LYS A 27 6.84 55.35 17.88
N ALA A 28 5.84 55.72 18.67
CA ALA A 28 4.93 56.77 18.28
C ALA A 28 5.65 58.11 18.09
N VAL A 29 5.28 58.89 17.12
CA VAL A 29 5.83 60.23 16.87
C VAL A 29 4.83 61.27 17.36
N CYS A 30 5.27 62.16 18.27
CA CYS A 30 4.44 63.23 18.81
C CYS A 30 4.04 64.20 17.73
N MET A 31 2.74 64.44 17.59
CA MET A 31 2.21 65.34 16.56
C MET A 31 2.54 66.84 16.81
N VAL A 32 2.99 67.18 18.00
CA VAL A 32 3.31 68.56 18.36
C VAL A 32 4.79 68.85 18.19
N CYS A 33 5.70 68.04 18.75
CA CYS A 33 7.13 68.29 18.71
C CYS A 33 7.91 67.46 17.70
N GLY A 34 7.28 66.45 17.08
CA GLY A 34 7.93 65.54 16.12
C GLY A 34 8.85 64.51 16.74
N GLY A 35 9.00 64.48 18.08
CA GLY A 35 9.86 63.52 18.79
C GLY A 35 9.20 62.15 18.99
N GLU A 36 10.00 61.10 18.95
CA GLU A 36 9.54 59.74 19.29
C GLU A 36 9.26 59.62 20.79
N TYR A 37 8.19 58.87 21.16
CA TYR A 37 7.81 58.68 22.56
C TYR A 37 7.16 57.32 22.77
N GLY A 38 7.09 56.85 24.03
CA GLY A 38 6.50 55.59 24.43
C GLY A 38 7.34 54.38 24.03
N GLU A 39 6.73 53.22 24.06
CA GLU A 39 7.34 51.93 23.66
C GLU A 39 6.92 51.56 22.25
N MET A 40 7.70 50.72 21.59
CA MET A 40 7.28 50.10 20.35
C MET A 40 6.10 49.16 20.59
N ALA A 41 5.21 49.02 19.62
CA ALA A 41 4.11 48.06 19.68
C ALA A 41 4.63 46.62 19.64
N ALA A 42 3.90 45.71 20.27
CA ALA A 42 4.17 44.28 20.16
C ALA A 42 4.06 43.78 18.71
N HIS A 43 4.78 42.72 18.40
CA HIS A 43 4.62 42.04 17.08
C HIS A 43 3.27 41.36 16.99
N SER A 44 2.61 41.50 15.85
CA SER A 44 1.36 40.77 15.50
C SER A 44 1.66 39.70 14.49
N PHE A 45 1.72 38.43 14.92
CA PHE A 45 2.04 37.28 14.07
C PHE A 45 0.81 36.73 13.35
N THR A 46 0.29 37.52 12.42
CA THR A 46 -0.92 37.20 11.66
C THR A 46 -0.64 36.86 10.19
N ALA A 47 0.55 37.21 9.67
CA ALA A 47 0.85 36.95 8.27
C ALA A 47 1.24 35.48 8.03
N GLU A 48 0.57 34.85 7.05
CA GLU A 48 0.77 33.47 6.64
C GLU A 48 1.54 33.45 5.31
N LYS A 49 2.88 33.37 5.40
CA LYS A 49 3.78 33.34 4.23
C LYS A 49 4.50 32.00 4.17
N ALA A 50 4.19 31.18 3.16
CA ALA A 50 4.81 29.87 2.93
C ALA A 50 6.18 30.01 2.25
N GLU A 51 7.12 30.69 2.90
CA GLU A 51 8.49 30.90 2.44
C GLU A 51 9.46 30.02 3.25
N ALA A 52 10.57 29.59 2.64
CA ALA A 52 11.55 28.70 3.27
C ALA A 52 12.05 29.20 4.64
N LYS A 53 12.21 30.52 4.80
CA LYS A 53 12.68 31.12 6.07
C LYS A 53 11.70 30.96 7.25
N TYR A 54 10.43 30.68 6.94
CA TYR A 54 9.39 30.43 7.96
C TYR A 54 9.05 28.95 8.11
N LEU A 55 9.71 28.06 7.37
CA LEU A 55 9.43 26.62 7.45
C LEU A 55 9.70 26.08 8.85
N LYS A 56 8.69 25.43 9.44
CA LYS A 56 8.80 24.66 10.69
C LYS A 56 9.05 23.19 10.40
N SER A 57 8.24 22.59 9.56
CA SER A 57 8.40 21.21 9.10
C SER A 57 7.99 21.07 7.64
N ALA A 58 8.75 20.31 6.87
CA ALA A 58 8.39 19.99 5.48
C ALA A 58 7.16 19.09 5.44
N ALA A 59 6.46 19.08 4.30
CA ALA A 59 5.39 18.12 4.06
C ALA A 59 5.93 16.68 4.09
N THR A 60 5.15 15.78 4.66
CA THR A 60 5.39 14.33 4.66
C THR A 60 4.43 13.62 3.72
N CYS A 61 4.45 12.30 3.68
CA CYS A 61 3.48 11.53 2.90
C CYS A 61 2.03 11.84 3.28
N THR A 62 1.80 12.13 4.56
CA THR A 62 0.45 12.25 5.15
C THR A 62 0.13 13.64 5.68
N GLU A 63 1.15 14.47 5.91
CA GLU A 63 0.99 15.79 6.51
C GLU A 63 1.45 16.90 5.58
N LYS A 64 0.75 18.04 5.66
CA LYS A 64 1.12 19.26 4.96
C LYS A 64 2.35 19.91 5.61
N ALA A 65 3.08 20.73 4.86
CA ALA A 65 4.13 21.56 5.44
C ALA A 65 3.55 22.54 6.44
N THR A 66 4.28 22.73 7.55
CA THR A 66 3.93 23.66 8.60
C THR A 66 4.92 24.84 8.58
N TYR A 67 4.40 26.03 8.71
CA TYR A 67 5.17 27.27 8.71
C TYR A 67 4.85 28.08 9.96
N TYR A 68 5.85 28.82 10.45
CA TYR A 68 5.63 29.86 11.46
C TYR A 68 4.92 31.04 10.84
N LYS A 69 3.93 31.62 11.51
CA LYS A 69 3.39 32.92 11.14
C LYS A 69 4.43 34.02 11.32
N SER A 70 4.29 35.10 10.61
CA SER A 70 5.17 36.24 10.69
C SER A 70 4.44 37.52 11.06
N CYS A 71 5.18 38.48 11.62
CA CYS A 71 4.64 39.80 11.85
C CYS A 71 4.29 40.47 10.51
N ALA A 72 3.05 40.93 10.38
CA ALA A 72 2.57 41.56 9.17
C ALA A 72 3.33 42.85 8.82
N ALA A 73 3.80 43.57 9.83
CA ALA A 73 4.49 44.86 9.66
C ALA A 73 5.98 44.69 9.33
N CYS A 74 6.73 43.84 10.02
CA CYS A 74 8.18 43.74 9.87
C CYS A 74 8.67 42.41 9.31
N GLY A 75 7.81 41.40 9.18
CA GLY A 75 8.20 40.09 8.69
C GLY A 75 8.98 39.22 9.68
N LEU A 76 9.13 39.64 10.97
CA LEU A 76 9.74 38.78 11.96
C LEU A 76 8.94 37.47 12.13
N SER A 77 9.64 36.33 12.20
CA SER A 77 9.01 35.04 12.48
C SER A 77 8.57 34.94 13.94
N SER A 78 7.44 34.26 14.17
CA SER A 78 6.97 33.92 15.51
C SER A 78 7.79 32.79 16.19
N LYS A 79 8.73 32.19 15.46
CA LYS A 79 9.57 31.10 15.97
C LYS A 79 10.26 31.46 17.25
N GLY A 80 10.07 30.70 18.35
CA GLY A 80 10.73 30.89 19.64
C GLY A 80 10.24 32.09 20.43
N THR A 81 9.14 32.73 20.02
CA THR A 81 8.49 33.80 20.81
C THR A 81 7.43 33.23 21.75
N ALA A 82 7.00 34.00 22.77
CA ALA A 82 5.89 33.62 23.65
C ALA A 82 4.57 33.43 22.87
N ASP A 83 4.42 34.14 21.74
CA ASP A 83 3.24 34.08 20.85
C ASP A 83 3.50 33.26 19.59
N GLU A 84 4.26 32.15 19.73
CA GLU A 84 4.55 31.26 18.59
C GLU A 84 3.26 30.74 17.95
N ALA A 85 3.07 31.04 16.68
CA ALA A 85 1.91 30.65 15.91
C ALA A 85 2.32 30.02 14.58
N THR A 86 1.58 29.01 14.15
CA THR A 86 1.86 28.26 12.91
C THR A 86 0.62 28.15 12.03
N PHE A 87 0.83 27.78 10.79
CA PHE A 87 -0.20 27.47 9.83
C PHE A 87 0.27 26.38 8.86
N PHE A 88 -0.65 25.68 8.24
CA PHE A 88 -0.35 24.66 7.22
C PHE A 88 -0.45 25.26 5.82
N SER A 89 0.43 24.84 4.92
CA SER A 89 0.37 25.27 3.52
C SER A 89 0.75 24.13 2.56
N GLY A 90 0.18 24.15 1.38
CA GLY A 90 0.36 23.12 0.36
C GLY A 90 -0.46 21.86 0.65
N ASN A 91 -0.06 20.76 0.03
CA ASN A 91 -0.64 19.43 0.23
C ASN A 91 0.39 18.50 0.86
N ALA A 92 -0.09 17.40 1.48
CA ALA A 92 0.74 16.25 1.78
C ALA A 92 1.34 15.71 0.46
N LEU A 93 2.49 15.04 0.56
CA LEU A 93 3.21 14.55 -0.61
C LEU A 93 2.62 13.26 -1.18
N ASP A 94 1.69 12.63 -0.48
CA ASP A 94 1.20 11.28 -0.72
C ASP A 94 2.32 10.22 -0.69
N HIS A 95 1.95 8.94 -0.73
CA HIS A 95 2.92 7.87 -0.78
C HIS A 95 3.48 7.68 -2.18
N ASN A 96 4.78 7.54 -2.29
CA ASN A 96 5.45 7.09 -3.52
C ASN A 96 5.80 5.61 -3.36
N TRP A 97 4.83 4.74 -3.65
CA TRP A 97 4.98 3.31 -3.47
C TRP A 97 6.04 2.70 -4.40
N GLY A 98 6.80 1.75 -3.86
CA GLY A 98 7.62 0.83 -4.61
C GLY A 98 6.79 -0.26 -5.29
N ALA A 99 7.46 -1.19 -5.95
CA ALA A 99 6.81 -2.39 -6.48
C ALA A 99 6.37 -3.31 -5.34
N TRP A 100 5.32 -4.10 -5.60
CA TRP A 100 4.92 -5.18 -4.72
C TRP A 100 5.96 -6.30 -4.72
N THR A 101 6.29 -6.80 -3.55
CA THR A 101 7.23 -7.91 -3.34
C THR A 101 6.56 -8.99 -2.51
N GLN A 102 6.63 -10.23 -2.94
CA GLN A 102 6.09 -11.36 -2.19
C GLN A 102 6.80 -11.50 -0.85
N ASN A 103 6.04 -11.76 0.20
CA ASN A 103 6.56 -12.03 1.54
C ASN A 103 6.98 -13.51 1.67
N SER A 104 7.80 -13.80 2.67
CA SER A 104 8.29 -15.17 2.96
C SER A 104 7.20 -16.15 3.40
N ASP A 105 6.00 -15.67 3.71
CA ASP A 105 4.84 -16.49 4.03
C ASP A 105 4.18 -17.13 2.80
N GLU A 106 4.61 -16.76 1.60
CA GLU A 106 4.06 -17.16 0.30
C GLU A 106 2.54 -16.94 0.18
N LYS A 107 1.97 -16.04 0.97
CA LYS A 107 0.51 -15.75 1.00
C LYS A 107 0.21 -14.29 0.80
N THR A 108 1.14 -13.43 1.17
CA THR A 108 1.00 -11.98 1.12
C THR A 108 2.10 -11.34 0.29
N HIS A 109 1.87 -10.09 -0.10
CA HIS A 109 2.88 -9.24 -0.70
C HIS A 109 2.85 -7.86 -0.06
N THR A 110 4.00 -7.20 -0.02
CA THR A 110 4.18 -5.89 0.62
C THR A 110 4.82 -4.91 -0.37
N ARG A 111 4.40 -3.65 -0.31
CA ARG A 111 5.11 -2.54 -0.94
C ARG A 111 5.52 -1.51 0.12
N ILE A 112 6.59 -0.81 -0.16
CA ILE A 112 7.22 0.15 0.75
C ILE A 112 7.23 1.52 0.08
N CYS A 113 6.91 2.56 0.83
CA CYS A 113 6.98 3.92 0.34
C CYS A 113 8.46 4.36 0.16
N LYS A 114 8.80 4.87 -1.03
CA LYS A 114 10.16 5.35 -1.35
C LYS A 114 10.55 6.65 -0.63
N ARG A 115 9.55 7.42 -0.12
CA ARG A 115 9.80 8.65 0.65
C ARG A 115 10.06 8.37 2.12
N ASP A 116 9.36 7.36 2.65
CA ASP A 116 9.47 6.96 4.05
C ASP A 116 9.29 5.44 4.14
N THR A 117 10.38 4.74 4.38
CA THR A 117 10.40 3.26 4.41
C THR A 117 9.66 2.65 5.60
N SER A 118 9.25 3.45 6.58
CA SER A 118 8.38 3.01 7.67
C SER A 118 6.94 2.83 7.22
N HIS A 119 6.54 3.49 6.13
CA HIS A 119 5.22 3.32 5.53
C HIS A 119 5.21 2.10 4.61
N THR A 120 4.48 1.08 5.03
CA THR A 120 4.32 -0.17 4.28
C THR A 120 2.85 -0.48 4.08
N GLU A 121 2.54 -1.19 3.02
CA GLU A 121 1.21 -1.71 2.74
C GLU A 121 1.33 -3.18 2.39
N THR A 122 0.51 -4.03 3.02
CA THR A 122 0.54 -5.48 2.85
C THR A 122 -0.86 -5.97 2.47
N GLU A 123 -0.93 -6.79 1.44
CA GLU A 123 -2.16 -7.40 0.94
C GLU A 123 -1.97 -8.90 0.71
N ASN A 124 -3.08 -9.64 0.65
CA ASN A 124 -3.05 -11.04 0.29
C ASN A 124 -2.77 -11.24 -1.20
N CYS A 125 -2.01 -12.27 -1.53
CA CYS A 125 -1.84 -12.71 -2.92
C CYS A 125 -3.18 -13.14 -3.51
N THR A 126 -3.46 -12.71 -4.72
CA THR A 126 -4.72 -12.97 -5.43
C THR A 126 -4.50 -13.23 -6.91
N GLY A 127 -5.52 -13.85 -7.55
CA GLY A 127 -5.50 -14.15 -8.98
C GLY A 127 -4.72 -15.41 -9.32
N GLY A 128 -4.63 -15.71 -10.62
CA GLY A 128 -4.07 -16.96 -11.10
C GLY A 128 -4.92 -18.18 -10.76
N THR A 129 -4.52 -19.34 -11.26
CA THR A 129 -5.19 -20.63 -10.99
C THR A 129 -4.13 -21.68 -10.72
N ALA A 130 -4.21 -22.35 -9.57
CA ALA A 130 -3.35 -23.48 -9.27
C ALA A 130 -3.73 -24.69 -10.14
N THR A 131 -2.73 -25.47 -10.49
CA THR A 131 -2.89 -26.81 -11.08
C THR A 131 -2.31 -27.86 -10.17
N CYS A 132 -2.43 -29.12 -10.48
CA CYS A 132 -1.79 -30.17 -9.72
C CYS A 132 -0.24 -30.19 -9.86
N THR A 133 0.33 -29.35 -10.71
CA THR A 133 1.77 -29.26 -10.96
C THR A 133 2.36 -27.89 -10.65
N HIS A 134 1.54 -26.84 -10.54
CA HIS A 134 1.97 -25.48 -10.29
C HIS A 134 1.00 -24.77 -9.34
N LYS A 135 1.56 -24.04 -8.40
CA LYS A 135 0.77 -23.13 -7.52
C LYS A 135 0.15 -21.99 -8.34
N ALA A 136 -0.84 -21.32 -7.78
CA ALA A 136 -1.37 -20.09 -8.37
C ALA A 136 -0.28 -19.00 -8.37
N VAL A 137 -0.27 -18.16 -9.42
CA VAL A 137 0.64 -17.02 -9.53
C VAL A 137 -0.12 -15.75 -9.22
N CYS A 138 0.34 -15.00 -8.22
CA CYS A 138 -0.27 -13.72 -7.86
C CYS A 138 -0.17 -12.72 -9.01
N THR A 139 -1.30 -12.18 -9.43
CA THR A 139 -1.35 -11.21 -10.55
C THR A 139 -0.75 -9.84 -10.20
N VAL A 140 -0.49 -9.57 -8.92
CA VAL A 140 0.05 -8.30 -8.44
C VAL A 140 1.57 -8.34 -8.29
N CYS A 141 2.10 -9.34 -7.58
CA CYS A 141 3.54 -9.44 -7.31
C CYS A 141 4.27 -10.47 -8.19
N GLY A 142 3.54 -11.33 -8.92
CA GLY A 142 4.12 -12.38 -9.77
C GLY A 142 4.64 -13.61 -9.01
N GLY A 143 4.49 -13.66 -7.69
CA GLY A 143 4.94 -14.79 -6.87
C GLY A 143 3.94 -15.95 -6.86
N GLU A 144 4.43 -17.17 -6.75
CA GLU A 144 3.59 -18.37 -6.55
C GLU A 144 3.05 -18.40 -5.12
N TYR A 145 1.77 -18.76 -4.95
CA TYR A 145 1.13 -18.80 -3.63
C TYR A 145 0.08 -19.90 -3.51
N GLY A 146 -0.27 -20.26 -2.26
CA GLY A 146 -1.27 -21.27 -1.96
C GLY A 146 -0.75 -22.69 -2.16
N GLU A 147 -1.67 -23.63 -2.28
CA GLU A 147 -1.39 -25.04 -2.48
C GLU A 147 -1.59 -25.45 -3.93
N LEU A 148 -1.03 -26.59 -4.33
CA LEU A 148 -1.33 -27.21 -5.61
C LEU A 148 -2.81 -27.64 -5.63
N ALA A 149 -3.44 -27.58 -6.81
CA ALA A 149 -4.78 -28.13 -6.97
C ALA A 149 -4.76 -29.66 -6.89
N ALA A 150 -5.87 -30.27 -6.47
CA ALA A 150 -6.04 -31.71 -6.52
C ALA A 150 -5.96 -32.23 -7.97
N HIS A 151 -5.60 -33.51 -8.13
CA HIS A 151 -5.67 -34.15 -9.43
C HIS A 151 -7.13 -34.32 -9.87
N ASP A 152 -7.40 -34.01 -11.14
CA ASP A 152 -8.69 -34.27 -11.79
C ASP A 152 -8.57 -35.52 -12.67
N PHE A 153 -9.03 -36.67 -12.15
CA PHE A 153 -8.97 -37.97 -12.80
C PHE A 153 -10.12 -38.17 -13.81
N THR A 154 -10.18 -37.33 -14.83
CA THR A 154 -11.20 -37.34 -15.86
C THR A 154 -10.72 -37.91 -17.21
N ALA A 155 -9.41 -37.98 -17.43
CA ALA A 155 -8.86 -38.46 -18.66
C ALA A 155 -9.01 -40.02 -18.81
N GLU A 156 -9.55 -40.47 -19.92
CA GLU A 156 -9.78 -41.88 -20.29
C GLU A 156 -8.79 -42.30 -21.37
N THR A 157 -7.58 -42.70 -20.95
CA THR A 157 -6.50 -43.09 -21.85
C THR A 157 -6.23 -44.57 -21.70
N ALA A 158 -6.56 -45.37 -22.77
CA ALA A 158 -6.42 -46.84 -22.78
C ALA A 158 -4.99 -47.25 -23.17
N GLU A 159 -4.03 -46.95 -22.30
CA GLU A 159 -2.62 -47.31 -22.41
C GLU A 159 -2.22 -48.31 -21.35
N GLU A 160 -1.19 -49.15 -21.62
CA GLU A 160 -0.73 -50.22 -20.76
C GLU A 160 -0.42 -49.77 -19.34
N GLN A 161 0.16 -48.58 -19.20
CA GLN A 161 0.50 -48.00 -17.91
C GLN A 161 -0.71 -47.75 -16.99
N TYR A 162 -1.90 -47.65 -17.57
CA TYR A 162 -3.16 -47.45 -16.83
C TYR A 162 -3.99 -48.70 -16.72
N LEU A 163 -3.52 -49.86 -17.27
CA LEU A 163 -4.28 -51.08 -17.27
C LEU A 163 -4.56 -51.58 -15.84
N LYS A 164 -5.84 -51.77 -15.51
CA LYS A 164 -6.30 -52.45 -14.29
C LYS A 164 -6.52 -53.96 -14.50
N SER A 165 -7.24 -54.29 -15.53
CA SER A 165 -7.45 -55.66 -15.93
C SER A 165 -7.54 -55.80 -17.45
N ALA A 166 -6.90 -56.85 -18.02
CA ALA A 166 -6.98 -57.15 -19.43
C ALA A 166 -8.38 -57.62 -19.81
N ALA A 167 -8.72 -57.45 -21.08
CA ALA A 167 -9.98 -58.01 -21.62
C ALA A 167 -9.97 -59.55 -21.45
N THR A 168 -11.16 -60.10 -21.17
CA THR A 168 -11.42 -61.53 -21.13
C THR A 168 -12.30 -61.93 -22.32
N CYS A 169 -12.68 -63.22 -22.41
CA CYS A 169 -13.59 -63.65 -23.44
C CYS A 169 -14.93 -62.91 -23.43
N THR A 170 -15.37 -62.48 -22.24
CA THR A 170 -16.71 -61.90 -22.05
C THR A 170 -16.66 -60.42 -21.56
N GLU A 171 -15.52 -59.96 -21.06
CA GLU A 171 -15.40 -58.61 -20.49
C GLU A 171 -14.37 -57.79 -21.24
N LYS A 172 -14.58 -56.46 -21.26
CA LYS A 172 -13.65 -55.50 -21.83
C LYS A 172 -12.46 -55.30 -20.88
N ALA A 173 -11.38 -54.75 -21.41
CA ALA A 173 -10.31 -54.27 -20.58
C ALA A 173 -10.76 -53.08 -19.72
N VAL A 174 -10.30 -53.01 -18.47
CA VAL A 174 -10.57 -51.94 -17.56
C VAL A 174 -9.27 -51.18 -17.31
N TYR A 175 -9.35 -49.87 -17.34
CA TYR A 175 -8.23 -48.96 -17.12
C TYR A 175 -8.53 -48.00 -15.99
N TYR A 176 -7.49 -47.58 -15.26
CA TYR A 176 -7.60 -46.45 -14.35
C TYR A 176 -7.69 -45.14 -15.14
N LYS A 177 -8.55 -44.22 -14.72
CA LYS A 177 -8.53 -42.87 -15.26
C LYS A 177 -7.24 -42.13 -14.82
N SER A 178 -6.83 -41.16 -15.58
CA SER A 178 -5.65 -40.36 -15.30
C SER A 178 -6.00 -38.89 -15.15
N CYS A 179 -5.12 -38.13 -14.50
CA CYS A 179 -5.26 -36.70 -14.39
C CYS A 179 -5.08 -36.04 -15.77
N ALA A 180 -6.08 -35.27 -16.18
CA ALA A 180 -6.08 -34.60 -17.49
C ALA A 180 -4.90 -33.59 -17.65
N VAL A 181 -4.33 -33.08 -16.55
CA VAL A 181 -3.25 -32.09 -16.57
C VAL A 181 -1.87 -32.75 -16.58
N CYS A 182 -1.63 -33.74 -15.71
CA CYS A 182 -0.27 -34.28 -15.50
C CYS A 182 -0.14 -35.78 -15.88
N GLY A 183 -1.23 -36.45 -16.26
CA GLY A 183 -1.22 -37.86 -16.62
C GLY A 183 -1.06 -38.85 -15.44
N THR A 184 -0.99 -38.38 -14.21
CA THR A 184 -0.90 -39.27 -13.04
C THR A 184 -2.12 -40.19 -12.98
N SER A 185 -1.90 -41.51 -12.77
CA SER A 185 -2.98 -42.50 -12.62
C SER A 185 -3.76 -42.32 -11.33
N SER A 186 -5.06 -42.57 -11.34
CA SER A 186 -5.90 -42.59 -10.15
C SER A 186 -5.71 -43.85 -9.28
N LYS A 187 -4.89 -44.80 -9.72
CA LYS A 187 -4.63 -46.07 -9.01
C LYS A 187 -4.15 -45.81 -7.58
N GLY A 188 -4.85 -46.36 -6.60
CA GLY A 188 -4.47 -46.29 -5.17
C GLY A 188 -4.66 -44.93 -4.53
N THR A 189 -5.39 -44.01 -5.16
CA THR A 189 -5.77 -42.71 -4.60
C THR A 189 -7.18 -42.77 -4.02
N ASP A 190 -7.53 -41.80 -3.16
CA ASP A 190 -8.91 -41.66 -2.62
C ASP A 190 -9.94 -41.35 -3.73
N GLY A 191 -9.46 -40.84 -4.88
CA GLY A 191 -10.27 -40.57 -6.08
C GLY A 191 -10.13 -41.66 -7.16
N GLU A 192 -9.84 -42.92 -6.79
CA GLU A 192 -9.68 -44.02 -7.76
C GLU A 192 -10.92 -44.15 -8.68
N ALA A 193 -10.71 -44.00 -9.95
CA ALA A 193 -11.73 -44.07 -10.98
C ALA A 193 -11.26 -44.92 -12.13
N THR A 194 -12.17 -45.67 -12.75
CA THR A 194 -11.89 -46.58 -13.87
C THR A 194 -12.84 -46.37 -15.01
N PHE A 195 -12.49 -46.88 -16.20
CA PHE A 195 -13.32 -46.91 -17.37
C PHE A 195 -13.02 -48.18 -18.16
N GLU A 196 -13.97 -48.63 -18.98
CA GLU A 196 -13.82 -49.77 -19.85
C GLU A 196 -13.47 -49.33 -21.28
N ALA A 197 -12.53 -50.03 -21.92
CA ALA A 197 -12.19 -49.76 -23.31
C ALA A 197 -12.00 -51.06 -24.14
N GLY A 198 -12.16 -50.92 -25.43
CA GLY A 198 -12.03 -52.01 -26.37
C GLY A 198 -13.29 -52.91 -26.42
N LYS A 199 -13.09 -54.15 -26.82
CA LYS A 199 -14.13 -55.19 -26.90
C LYS A 199 -13.67 -56.43 -26.15
N PRO A 200 -14.60 -57.28 -25.62
CA PRO A 200 -14.25 -58.61 -25.14
C PRO A 200 -13.53 -59.40 -26.24
N LEU A 201 -12.65 -60.29 -25.86
CA LEU A 201 -11.85 -61.10 -26.78
C LEU A 201 -12.68 -62.12 -27.56
N GLY A 202 -13.87 -62.42 -27.04
CA GLY A 202 -14.66 -63.53 -27.56
C GLY A 202 -14.09 -64.88 -27.14
N HIS A 203 -14.76 -65.94 -27.57
CA HIS A 203 -14.30 -67.33 -27.30
C HIS A 203 -13.60 -67.87 -28.55
N ASP A 204 -12.41 -68.38 -28.38
CA ASP A 204 -11.71 -69.22 -29.34
C ASP A 204 -11.74 -70.64 -28.79
N TRP A 205 -12.74 -71.39 -29.31
CA TRP A 205 -12.99 -72.72 -28.82
C TRP A 205 -12.03 -73.73 -29.48
N GLY A 206 -11.40 -74.53 -28.67
CA GLY A 206 -10.64 -75.70 -29.14
C GLY A 206 -11.51 -76.81 -29.65
N ALA A 207 -10.90 -77.89 -30.12
CA ALA A 207 -11.60 -79.06 -30.50
C ALA A 207 -12.42 -79.70 -29.37
N TRP A 208 -13.60 -80.23 -29.72
CA TRP A 208 -14.36 -80.97 -28.73
C TRP A 208 -13.63 -82.21 -28.23
N THR A 209 -13.65 -82.43 -26.95
CA THR A 209 -13.11 -83.63 -26.26
C THR A 209 -14.24 -84.32 -25.50
N GLN A 210 -14.28 -85.65 -25.57
CA GLN A 210 -15.28 -86.41 -24.84
C GLN A 210 -15.01 -86.37 -23.34
N ASN A 211 -16.02 -86.11 -22.53
CA ASN A 211 -15.92 -86.17 -21.10
C ASN A 211 -15.77 -87.57 -20.55
N SER A 212 -15.20 -87.77 -19.39
CA SER A 212 -14.95 -89.03 -18.77
C SER A 212 -16.19 -89.79 -18.31
N ASP A 213 -17.36 -89.13 -18.30
CA ASP A 213 -18.69 -89.74 -18.08
C ASP A 213 -19.37 -90.33 -19.30
N GLU A 214 -18.71 -90.19 -20.49
CA GLU A 214 -19.20 -90.71 -21.80
C GLU A 214 -20.63 -90.24 -22.17
N LYS A 215 -21.17 -89.20 -21.54
CA LYS A 215 -22.54 -88.73 -21.70
C LYS A 215 -22.63 -87.30 -22.23
N THR A 216 -21.64 -86.45 -22.07
CA THR A 216 -21.61 -85.01 -22.50
C THR A 216 -20.38 -84.65 -23.27
#